data_442b7b1afb0b044bd03c61e59035120f
#
_entry.id   442b7b1afb0b044bd03c61e59035120f
#
_cell.length_a   1.000
_cell.length_b   1.000
_cell.length_c   1.000
_cell.angle_alpha   90.00
_cell.angle_beta   90.00
_cell.angle_gamma   90.00
#
_symmetry.space_group_name_H-M   'P 1'
#
loop_
_entity.id
_entity.type
_entity.pdbx_description
1 polymer ?
#
loop_
_entity_poly.entity_id
_entity_poly.type
_entity_poly.pdbx_seq_one_letter_code
_entity_poly.pdbx_strand_id
1 'polypeptide(L)'
;MRWYIGLVWGLLWAQASGGITFFTGSWSQLLQEAQKQKRPIFVDVYAEWCGPCKLLERNTFPNPDLGAYVAKHYIAYRIDGEKGEGPKIANQYRVRAYPTMLFLDPSGKELGRQVGYVDAPTLLRFLQQYYAAFDKSHSDKTPTWESFQESYGIYLSTLATQAWGSSFASTYQAWHAHLQNKDYEAAQKFSATLSPPLRETLEALTRLFKGEQETALRILHYDLFTKGKLSPAQLLWVCAYQVVYAPTLPPEALQWSTYAVRKDPFGAGFLTHAAVAYRLTRYPDAQTALKEAQKEIPPTDPALSTLQYLVSDALRQK
;
A
#
# COMPACT_ATOMS: atom_id res chain seq x y z
N MET A 1 22.11 -42.69 -20.75
CA MET A 1 22.43 -41.26 -20.87
C MET A 1 21.19 -40.52 -21.39
N ARG A 2 20.37 -39.95 -20.51
CA ARG A 2 19.21 -39.11 -20.89
C ARG A 2 19.38 -37.77 -20.22
N TRP A 3 19.66 -36.75 -21.03
CA TRP A 3 19.80 -35.36 -20.61
C TRP A 3 18.39 -34.76 -20.39
N TYR A 4 18.05 -34.40 -19.18
CA TYR A 4 16.90 -33.56 -18.88
C TYR A 4 17.34 -32.10 -18.95
N ILE A 5 16.93 -31.44 -20.03
CA ILE A 5 17.02 -29.97 -20.14
C ILE A 5 15.83 -29.40 -19.37
N GLY A 6 16.07 -29.01 -18.15
CA GLY A 6 15.14 -28.22 -17.36
C GLY A 6 15.04 -26.81 -17.91
N LEU A 7 13.96 -26.48 -18.61
CA LEU A 7 13.58 -25.13 -18.95
C LEU A 7 13.21 -24.38 -17.66
N VAL A 8 14.18 -23.62 -17.15
CA VAL A 8 13.94 -22.62 -16.10
C VAL A 8 13.19 -21.47 -16.78
N TRP A 9 11.88 -21.44 -16.60
CA TRP A 9 11.07 -20.24 -16.87
C TRP A 9 11.40 -19.22 -15.79
N GLY A 10 12.41 -18.39 -16.07
CA GLY A 10 12.66 -17.17 -15.31
C GLY A 10 11.49 -16.23 -15.55
N LEU A 11 10.57 -16.16 -14.59
CA LEU A 11 9.64 -15.03 -14.47
C LEU A 11 10.47 -13.78 -14.27
N LEU A 12 10.77 -13.08 -15.36
CA LEU A 12 11.24 -11.70 -15.36
C LEU A 12 10.14 -10.84 -14.71
N TRP A 13 10.23 -10.67 -13.39
CA TRP A 13 9.56 -9.57 -12.72
C TRP A 13 10.26 -8.30 -13.21
N ALA A 14 9.71 -7.69 -14.25
CA ALA A 14 10.06 -6.34 -14.63
C ALA A 14 9.74 -5.48 -13.39
N GLN A 15 10.78 -5.02 -12.71
CA GLN A 15 10.66 -4.02 -11.68
C GLN A 15 10.12 -2.76 -12.37
N ALA A 16 8.86 -2.45 -12.11
CA ALA A 16 8.28 -1.19 -12.52
C ALA A 16 8.92 -0.08 -11.66
N SER A 17 10.11 0.37 -12.07
CA SER A 17 10.84 1.49 -11.46
C SER A 17 10.28 2.85 -11.94
N GLY A 18 8.99 2.93 -12.20
CA GLY A 18 8.32 4.11 -12.74
C GLY A 18 6.89 4.22 -12.23
N GLY A 19 6.26 5.39 -12.43
CA GLY A 19 4.89 5.64 -12.08
C GLY A 19 3.86 4.82 -12.90
N ILE A 20 2.62 5.29 -12.96
CA ILE A 20 1.54 4.62 -13.69
C ILE A 20 1.88 4.49 -15.18
N THR A 21 1.83 3.26 -15.69
CA THR A 21 1.89 2.99 -17.12
C THR A 21 0.48 2.89 -17.68
N PHE A 22 0.17 3.74 -18.67
CA PHE A 22 -1.14 3.78 -19.29
C PHE A 22 -1.19 2.88 -20.54
N PHE A 23 -2.29 2.16 -20.70
CA PHE A 23 -2.59 1.33 -21.86
C PHE A 23 -2.68 2.20 -23.12
N THR A 24 -2.06 1.73 -24.19
CA THR A 24 -2.07 2.38 -25.50
C THR A 24 -3.00 1.61 -26.44
N GLY A 25 -4.08 2.23 -26.89
CA GLY A 25 -5.08 1.63 -27.77
C GLY A 25 -6.39 2.39 -27.75
N SER A 26 -7.39 1.94 -28.51
CA SER A 26 -8.73 2.52 -28.50
C SER A 26 -9.50 2.12 -27.24
N TRP A 27 -10.58 2.86 -26.95
CA TRP A 27 -11.49 2.52 -25.86
C TRP A 27 -12.04 1.09 -25.95
N SER A 28 -12.40 0.66 -27.17
CA SER A 28 -12.91 -0.70 -27.37
C SER A 28 -11.86 -1.78 -27.09
N GLN A 29 -10.59 -1.55 -27.46
CA GLN A 29 -9.49 -2.45 -27.16
C GLN A 29 -9.20 -2.51 -25.64
N LEU A 30 -9.26 -1.37 -24.94
CA LEU A 30 -9.15 -1.32 -23.48
C LEU A 30 -10.18 -2.22 -22.81
N LEU A 31 -11.48 -2.09 -23.20
CA LEU A 31 -12.55 -2.91 -22.62
C LEU A 31 -12.36 -4.40 -22.91
N GLN A 32 -11.94 -4.76 -24.14
CA GLN A 32 -11.64 -6.16 -24.48
C GLN A 32 -10.50 -6.72 -23.63
N GLU A 33 -9.42 -5.95 -23.43
CA GLU A 33 -8.30 -6.38 -22.63
C GLU A 33 -8.68 -6.50 -21.15
N ALA A 34 -9.48 -5.57 -20.64
CA ALA A 34 -10.00 -5.62 -19.27
C ALA A 34 -10.86 -6.87 -19.01
N GLN A 35 -11.75 -7.20 -19.93
CA GLN A 35 -12.57 -8.39 -19.84
C GLN A 35 -11.75 -9.68 -19.93
N LYS A 36 -10.77 -9.73 -20.84
CA LYS A 36 -9.86 -10.86 -21.00
C LYS A 36 -9.05 -11.13 -19.75
N GLN A 37 -8.51 -10.07 -19.15
CA GLN A 37 -7.70 -10.15 -17.92
C GLN A 37 -8.55 -10.19 -16.64
N LYS A 38 -9.86 -9.98 -16.73
CA LYS A 38 -10.77 -9.82 -15.58
C LYS A 38 -10.27 -8.75 -14.58
N ARG A 39 -9.71 -7.67 -15.09
CA ARG A 39 -9.12 -6.58 -14.30
C ARG A 39 -9.95 -5.32 -14.42
N PRO A 40 -10.19 -4.58 -13.32
CA PRO A 40 -10.85 -3.29 -13.36
C PRO A 40 -9.98 -2.25 -14.08
N ILE A 41 -10.60 -1.15 -14.47
CA ILE A 41 -9.98 -0.10 -15.26
C ILE A 41 -9.88 1.17 -14.42
N PHE A 42 -8.71 1.81 -14.44
CA PHE A 42 -8.49 3.17 -13.96
C PHE A 42 -8.39 4.13 -15.16
N VAL A 43 -9.24 5.13 -15.24
CA VAL A 43 -9.26 6.09 -16.35
C VAL A 43 -9.00 7.50 -15.83
N ASP A 44 -7.97 8.18 -16.35
CA ASP A 44 -7.80 9.64 -16.20
C ASP A 44 -8.40 10.36 -17.41
N VAL A 45 -9.52 11.03 -17.19
CA VAL A 45 -10.13 11.92 -18.19
C VAL A 45 -9.64 13.33 -17.95
N TYR A 46 -8.83 13.84 -18.89
CA TYR A 46 -8.14 15.14 -18.76
C TYR A 46 -8.45 16.09 -19.93
N ALA A 47 -7.96 17.30 -19.86
CA ALA A 47 -7.86 18.22 -21.00
C ALA A 47 -6.46 18.85 -21.03
N GLU A 48 -5.96 19.19 -22.21
CA GLU A 48 -4.59 19.73 -22.38
C GLU A 48 -4.35 21.07 -21.65
N TRP A 49 -5.38 21.90 -21.55
CA TRP A 49 -5.32 23.19 -20.86
C TRP A 49 -5.46 23.08 -19.34
N CYS A 50 -5.83 21.92 -18.83
CA CYS A 50 -6.17 21.71 -17.42
C CYS A 50 -4.94 21.73 -16.50
N GLY A 51 -4.81 22.76 -15.69
CA GLY A 51 -3.72 22.91 -14.71
C GLY A 51 -3.64 21.78 -13.69
N PRO A 52 -4.73 21.43 -12.99
CA PRO A 52 -4.76 20.29 -12.05
C PRO A 52 -4.40 18.94 -12.69
N CYS A 53 -4.71 18.73 -13.99
CA CYS A 53 -4.31 17.51 -14.70
C CYS A 53 -2.78 17.41 -14.85
N LYS A 54 -2.13 18.56 -15.15
CA LYS A 54 -0.67 18.65 -15.21
C LYS A 54 -0.01 18.41 -13.84
N LEU A 55 -0.69 18.76 -12.75
CA LEU A 55 -0.21 18.43 -11.40
C LEU A 55 -0.27 16.91 -11.12
N LEU A 56 -1.32 16.20 -11.56
CA LEU A 56 -1.37 14.74 -11.48
C LEU A 56 -0.20 14.10 -12.23
N GLU A 57 0.10 14.58 -13.45
CA GLU A 57 1.22 14.07 -14.26
C GLU A 57 2.57 14.24 -13.57
N ARG A 58 2.79 15.39 -12.93
CA ARG A 58 4.10 15.71 -12.36
C ARG A 58 4.29 15.13 -10.96
N ASN A 59 3.25 15.11 -10.14
CA ASN A 59 3.39 14.88 -8.71
C ASN A 59 2.73 13.58 -8.23
N THR A 60 1.72 13.07 -8.94
CA THR A 60 0.94 11.92 -8.51
C THR A 60 1.28 10.66 -9.30
N PHE A 61 1.12 10.69 -10.62
CA PHE A 61 1.32 9.50 -11.47
C PHE A 61 2.76 8.97 -11.50
N PRO A 62 3.82 9.77 -11.30
CA PRO A 62 5.18 9.25 -11.25
C PRO A 62 5.50 8.47 -9.96
N ASN A 63 4.61 8.44 -8.97
CA ASN A 63 4.85 7.72 -7.73
C ASN A 63 4.98 6.20 -7.98
N PRO A 64 6.08 5.56 -7.59
CA PRO A 64 6.34 4.15 -7.92
C PRO A 64 5.44 3.17 -7.16
N ASP A 65 5.01 3.47 -5.93
CA ASP A 65 4.08 2.61 -5.18
C ASP A 65 2.72 2.60 -5.86
N LEU A 66 2.27 3.77 -6.32
CA LEU A 66 1.06 3.91 -7.11
C LEU A 66 1.17 3.16 -8.44
N GLY A 67 2.31 3.29 -9.15
CA GLY A 67 2.59 2.56 -10.37
C GLY A 67 2.57 1.06 -10.18
N ALA A 68 3.23 0.55 -9.15
CA ALA A 68 3.27 -0.87 -8.81
C ALA A 68 1.86 -1.42 -8.48
N TYR A 69 1.09 -0.67 -7.69
CA TYR A 69 -0.28 -1.07 -7.36
C TYR A 69 -1.18 -1.12 -8.60
N VAL A 70 -1.15 -0.08 -9.44
CA VAL A 70 -1.93 -0.03 -10.67
C VAL A 70 -1.52 -1.14 -11.64
N ALA A 71 -0.22 -1.36 -11.84
CA ALA A 71 0.27 -2.43 -12.71
C ALA A 71 -0.23 -3.82 -12.29
N LYS A 72 -0.36 -4.06 -10.98
CA LYS A 72 -0.83 -5.33 -10.43
C LYS A 72 -2.35 -5.50 -10.54
N HIS A 73 -3.11 -4.44 -10.27
CA HIS A 73 -4.55 -4.54 -10.00
C HIS A 73 -5.44 -3.95 -11.08
N TYR A 74 -4.96 -2.98 -11.86
CA TYR A 74 -5.75 -2.23 -12.84
C TYR A 74 -5.14 -2.27 -14.23
N ILE A 75 -5.97 -1.98 -15.23
CA ILE A 75 -5.50 -1.49 -16.50
C ILE A 75 -5.74 0.02 -16.50
N ALA A 76 -4.66 0.81 -16.50
CA ALA A 76 -4.76 2.26 -16.53
C ALA A 76 -4.95 2.77 -17.96
N TYR A 77 -5.79 3.78 -18.11
CA TYR A 77 -6.04 4.45 -19.38
C TYR A 77 -6.09 5.96 -19.18
N ARG A 78 -5.65 6.70 -20.18
CA ARG A 78 -5.70 8.14 -20.15
C ARG A 78 -6.30 8.67 -21.43
N ILE A 79 -7.24 9.61 -21.36
CA ILE A 79 -7.92 10.13 -22.52
C ILE A 79 -8.20 11.64 -22.39
N ASP A 80 -7.91 12.39 -23.46
CA ASP A 80 -8.30 13.78 -23.55
C ASP A 80 -9.82 13.84 -23.81
N GLY A 81 -10.57 14.36 -22.82
CA GLY A 81 -12.04 14.45 -22.88
C GLY A 81 -12.58 15.36 -23.97
N GLU A 82 -11.71 16.12 -24.66
CA GLU A 82 -12.07 17.08 -25.72
C GLU A 82 -11.59 16.65 -27.11
N LYS A 83 -10.78 15.55 -27.21
CA LYS A 83 -10.22 15.10 -28.47
C LYS A 83 -10.53 13.63 -28.78
N GLY A 84 -10.56 13.29 -30.06
CA GLY A 84 -10.74 11.93 -30.55
C GLY A 84 -12.03 11.27 -30.03
N GLU A 85 -11.89 10.11 -29.35
CA GLU A 85 -13.00 9.39 -28.72
C GLU A 85 -13.42 10.03 -27.37
N GLY A 86 -12.60 10.92 -26.82
CA GLY A 86 -12.78 11.50 -25.48
C GLY A 86 -14.11 12.17 -25.25
N PRO A 87 -14.64 13.03 -26.15
CA PRO A 87 -15.95 13.67 -25.95
C PRO A 87 -17.09 12.66 -25.81
N LYS A 88 -17.03 11.55 -26.54
CA LYS A 88 -18.03 10.48 -26.44
C LYS A 88 -17.95 9.78 -25.07
N ILE A 89 -16.74 9.47 -24.62
CA ILE A 89 -16.49 8.82 -23.33
C ILE A 89 -16.83 9.77 -22.17
N ALA A 90 -16.39 11.02 -22.24
CA ALA A 90 -16.72 12.04 -21.24
C ALA A 90 -18.25 12.23 -21.10
N ASN A 91 -18.99 12.23 -22.20
CA ASN A 91 -20.44 12.31 -22.18
C ASN A 91 -21.09 11.03 -21.61
N GLN A 92 -20.61 9.84 -22.00
CA GLN A 92 -21.09 8.55 -21.50
C GLN A 92 -21.01 8.47 -19.97
N TYR A 93 -19.87 8.92 -19.38
CA TYR A 93 -19.64 8.93 -17.93
C TYR A 93 -20.04 10.26 -17.28
N ARG A 94 -20.70 11.18 -18.00
CA ARG A 94 -21.16 12.47 -17.49
C ARG A 94 -20.02 13.26 -16.79
N VAL A 95 -18.83 13.26 -17.37
CA VAL A 95 -17.71 14.05 -16.89
C VAL A 95 -18.03 15.53 -17.05
N ARG A 96 -17.93 16.32 -15.96
CA ARG A 96 -18.30 17.74 -15.92
C ARG A 96 -17.12 18.64 -15.60
N ALA A 97 -15.99 18.08 -15.18
CA ALA A 97 -14.78 18.80 -14.81
C ALA A 97 -13.55 17.94 -15.05
N TYR A 98 -12.37 18.58 -15.19
CA TYR A 98 -11.10 17.90 -15.38
C TYR A 98 -10.13 18.24 -14.22
N PRO A 99 -9.30 17.28 -13.78
CA PRO A 99 -9.36 15.86 -14.15
C PRO A 99 -10.56 15.16 -13.50
N THR A 100 -11.10 14.13 -14.17
CA THR A 100 -11.99 13.16 -13.54
C THR A 100 -11.36 11.78 -13.70
N MET A 101 -11.03 11.17 -12.57
CA MET A 101 -10.53 9.80 -12.51
C MET A 101 -11.70 8.85 -12.29
N LEU A 102 -11.92 7.93 -13.24
CA LEU A 102 -12.98 6.92 -13.18
C LEU A 102 -12.39 5.57 -12.76
N PHE A 103 -13.11 4.86 -11.94
CA PHE A 103 -12.82 3.49 -11.55
C PHE A 103 -13.95 2.62 -12.12
N LEU A 104 -13.61 1.71 -13.04
CA LEU A 104 -14.60 0.93 -13.78
C LEU A 104 -14.35 -0.57 -13.57
N ASP A 105 -15.40 -1.38 -13.59
CA ASP A 105 -15.26 -2.82 -13.72
C ASP A 105 -14.81 -3.21 -15.14
N PRO A 106 -14.46 -4.49 -15.40
CA PRO A 106 -14.01 -4.92 -16.73
C PRO A 106 -15.06 -4.74 -17.84
N SER A 107 -16.33 -4.59 -17.51
CA SER A 107 -17.40 -4.32 -18.49
C SER A 107 -17.53 -2.84 -18.85
N GLY A 108 -16.82 -1.96 -18.15
CA GLY A 108 -16.91 -0.51 -18.26
C GLY A 108 -17.99 0.12 -17.37
N LYS A 109 -18.59 -0.65 -16.45
CA LYS A 109 -19.53 -0.09 -15.46
C LYS A 109 -18.75 0.69 -14.40
N GLU A 110 -19.20 1.89 -14.09
CA GLU A 110 -18.58 2.74 -13.08
C GLU A 110 -18.76 2.17 -11.67
N LEU A 111 -17.64 1.99 -10.98
CA LEU A 111 -17.55 1.63 -9.57
C LEU A 111 -17.48 2.88 -8.69
N GLY A 112 -16.88 3.95 -9.24
CA GLY A 112 -16.77 5.24 -8.59
C GLY A 112 -15.89 6.21 -9.36
N ARG A 113 -15.75 7.42 -8.82
CA ARG A 113 -14.93 8.48 -9.42
C ARG A 113 -14.30 9.40 -8.39
N GLN A 114 -13.22 10.05 -8.80
CA GLN A 114 -12.61 11.17 -8.10
C GLN A 114 -12.49 12.35 -9.07
N VAL A 115 -12.95 13.51 -8.64
CA VAL A 115 -12.86 14.75 -9.43
C VAL A 115 -11.83 15.67 -8.81
N GLY A 116 -11.00 16.28 -9.67
CA GLY A 116 -9.96 17.21 -9.26
C GLY A 116 -8.64 16.52 -8.91
N TYR A 117 -7.66 17.36 -8.57
CA TYR A 117 -6.32 16.92 -8.17
C TYR A 117 -6.36 16.20 -6.81
N VAL A 118 -5.60 15.11 -6.70
CA VAL A 118 -5.26 14.43 -5.46
C VAL A 118 -3.79 14.01 -5.48
N ASP A 119 -3.18 13.92 -4.32
CA ASP A 119 -1.81 13.39 -4.17
C ASP A 119 -1.77 11.86 -4.34
N ALA A 120 -0.56 11.31 -4.45
CA ALA A 120 -0.37 9.88 -4.70
C ALA A 120 -0.93 8.98 -3.58
N PRO A 121 -0.73 9.26 -2.28
CA PRO A 121 -1.35 8.49 -1.20
C PRO A 121 -2.87 8.48 -1.25
N THR A 122 -3.48 9.62 -1.56
CA THR A 122 -4.94 9.74 -1.67
C THR A 122 -5.47 8.97 -2.88
N LEU A 123 -4.84 9.07 -4.05
CA LEU A 123 -5.23 8.30 -5.24
C LEU A 123 -5.09 6.79 -4.99
N LEU A 124 -4.00 6.36 -4.37
CA LEU A 124 -3.79 4.96 -4.03
C LEU A 124 -4.89 4.41 -3.12
N ARG A 125 -5.33 5.20 -2.13
CA ARG A 125 -6.46 4.83 -1.26
C ARG A 125 -7.78 4.65 -2.05
N PHE A 126 -8.08 5.53 -3.00
CA PHE A 126 -9.26 5.36 -3.86
C PHE A 126 -9.15 4.11 -4.74
N LEU A 127 -8.01 3.87 -5.36
CA LEU A 127 -7.77 2.66 -6.16
C LEU A 127 -8.01 1.40 -5.34
N GLN A 128 -7.51 1.35 -4.11
CA GLN A 128 -7.73 0.19 -3.22
C GLN A 128 -9.18 0.05 -2.79
N GLN A 129 -9.82 1.14 -2.42
CA GLN A 129 -11.24 1.12 -2.03
C GLN A 129 -12.12 0.55 -3.15
N TYR A 130 -11.92 1.02 -4.39
CA TYR A 130 -12.73 0.55 -5.52
C TYR A 130 -12.32 -0.85 -5.99
N TYR A 131 -11.03 -1.21 -5.87
CA TYR A 131 -10.60 -2.58 -6.13
C TYR A 131 -11.24 -3.57 -5.15
N ALA A 132 -11.29 -3.26 -3.87
CA ALA A 132 -11.93 -4.13 -2.89
C ALA A 132 -13.44 -4.28 -3.12
N ALA A 133 -14.13 -3.21 -3.52
CA ALA A 133 -15.54 -3.29 -3.90
C ALA A 133 -15.74 -4.17 -5.14
N PHE A 134 -14.84 -4.09 -6.11
CA PHE A 134 -14.81 -4.95 -7.29
C PHE A 134 -14.51 -6.41 -6.90
N ASP A 135 -13.44 -6.66 -6.15
CA ASP A 135 -13.01 -8.01 -5.76
C ASP A 135 -14.08 -8.71 -4.92
N LYS A 136 -14.69 -8.01 -3.97
CA LYS A 136 -15.81 -8.54 -3.16
C LYS A 136 -17.01 -8.97 -4.02
N SER A 137 -17.27 -8.28 -5.13
CA SER A 137 -18.38 -8.62 -6.04
C SER A 137 -18.04 -9.72 -7.04
N HIS A 138 -16.75 -10.06 -7.22
CA HIS A 138 -16.25 -10.97 -8.26
C HIS A 138 -15.43 -12.15 -7.71
N SER A 139 -15.17 -12.21 -6.41
CA SER A 139 -14.42 -13.28 -5.77
C SER A 139 -15.15 -13.87 -4.57
N ASP A 140 -15.28 -15.19 -4.55
CA ASP A 140 -15.72 -15.98 -3.39
C ASP A 140 -14.58 -16.23 -2.38
N LYS A 141 -13.51 -15.42 -2.42
CA LYS A 141 -12.34 -15.69 -1.59
C LYS A 141 -12.55 -15.22 -0.16
N THR A 142 -12.40 -16.12 0.77
CA THR A 142 -12.28 -15.81 2.20
C THR A 142 -11.11 -14.85 2.43
N PRO A 143 -11.29 -13.74 3.17
CA PRO A 143 -10.20 -12.84 3.53
C PRO A 143 -9.05 -13.58 4.23
N THR A 144 -7.81 -13.30 3.80
CA THR A 144 -6.60 -13.91 4.36
C THR A 144 -5.67 -12.84 4.93
N TRP A 145 -4.64 -13.27 5.67
CA TRP A 145 -3.61 -12.35 6.16
C TRP A 145 -2.86 -11.68 4.99
N GLU A 146 -2.59 -12.40 3.92
CA GLU A 146 -1.94 -11.87 2.71
C GLU A 146 -2.78 -10.77 2.06
N SER A 147 -4.11 -10.97 1.95
CA SER A 147 -5.01 -9.94 1.42
C SER A 147 -5.09 -8.70 2.33
N PHE A 148 -4.93 -8.87 3.64
CA PHE A 148 -4.75 -7.76 4.57
C PHE A 148 -3.43 -7.02 4.32
N GLN A 149 -2.30 -7.74 4.28
CA GLN A 149 -0.98 -7.13 4.05
C GLN A 149 -0.95 -6.32 2.75
N GLU A 150 -1.57 -6.83 1.70
CA GLU A 150 -1.66 -6.16 0.42
C GLU A 150 -2.46 -4.84 0.50
N SER A 151 -3.65 -4.89 1.10
CA SER A 151 -4.49 -3.69 1.26
C SER A 151 -3.94 -2.70 2.29
N TYR A 152 -3.20 -3.21 3.30
CA TYR A 152 -2.60 -2.40 4.35
C TYR A 152 -1.33 -1.67 3.91
N GLY A 153 -0.69 -2.10 2.82
CA GLY A 153 0.54 -1.48 2.31
C GLY A 153 0.45 0.04 2.09
N ILE A 154 -0.74 0.57 1.84
CA ILE A 154 -0.97 2.01 1.72
C ILE A 154 -0.75 2.77 3.03
N TYR A 155 -1.21 2.19 4.14
CA TYR A 155 -1.02 2.81 5.45
C TYR A 155 0.46 2.91 5.80
N LEU A 156 1.26 1.95 5.34
CA LEU A 156 2.70 1.98 5.52
C LEU A 156 3.34 3.19 4.84
N SER A 157 2.94 3.53 3.62
CA SER A 157 3.42 4.72 2.90
C SER A 157 3.00 6.03 3.59
N THR A 158 1.75 6.11 4.03
CA THR A 158 1.25 7.28 4.78
C THR A 158 2.01 7.46 6.10
N LEU A 159 2.17 6.37 6.86
CA LEU A 159 2.92 6.38 8.11
C LEU A 159 4.40 6.72 7.89
N ALA A 160 5.01 6.27 6.80
CA ALA A 160 6.38 6.62 6.42
C ALA A 160 6.54 8.14 6.25
N THR A 161 5.62 8.78 5.52
CA THR A 161 5.63 10.23 5.30
C THR A 161 5.45 11.00 6.61
N GLN A 162 4.54 10.57 7.48
CA GLN A 162 4.32 11.19 8.80
C GLN A 162 5.53 11.01 9.73
N ALA A 163 6.17 9.83 9.69
CA ALA A 163 7.29 9.49 10.57
C ALA A 163 8.59 10.19 10.19
N TRP A 164 8.87 10.30 8.90
CA TRP A 164 10.21 10.62 8.37
C TRP A 164 10.20 11.76 7.34
N GLY A 165 9.04 12.27 6.97
CA GLY A 165 8.88 13.31 5.95
C GLY A 165 8.78 12.77 4.52
N SER A 166 8.41 13.65 3.60
CA SER A 166 8.12 13.28 2.20
C SER A 166 9.34 12.78 1.41
N SER A 167 10.56 13.21 1.77
CA SER A 167 11.80 12.73 1.14
C SER A 167 12.17 11.30 1.52
N PHE A 168 11.53 10.74 2.55
CA PHE A 168 11.82 9.39 3.01
C PHE A 168 11.38 8.31 2.02
N ALA A 169 10.40 8.59 1.16
CA ALA A 169 9.87 7.59 0.23
C ALA A 169 10.96 6.98 -0.69
N SER A 170 11.83 7.80 -1.26
CA SER A 170 12.95 7.34 -2.10
C SER A 170 14.01 6.57 -1.30
N THR A 171 14.32 7.06 -0.09
CA THR A 171 15.26 6.42 0.85
C THR A 171 14.76 5.03 1.26
N TYR A 172 13.49 4.95 1.63
CA TYR A 172 12.83 3.72 2.01
C TYR A 172 12.83 2.68 0.89
N GLN A 173 12.50 3.09 -0.34
CA GLN A 173 12.45 2.17 -1.48
C GLN A 173 13.81 1.56 -1.81
N ALA A 174 14.88 2.36 -1.80
CA ALA A 174 16.22 1.87 -2.06
C ALA A 174 16.67 0.84 -1.00
N TRP A 175 16.47 1.15 0.28
CA TRP A 175 16.80 0.23 1.36
C TRP A 175 15.92 -1.04 1.33
N HIS A 176 14.61 -0.89 1.12
CA HIS A 176 13.67 -2.00 1.06
C HIS A 176 13.97 -2.96 -0.09
N ALA A 177 14.38 -2.45 -1.26
CA ALA A 177 14.79 -3.27 -2.39
C ALA A 177 15.96 -4.22 -2.02
N HIS A 178 16.94 -3.76 -1.26
CA HIS A 178 18.01 -4.63 -0.76
C HIS A 178 17.49 -5.73 0.16
N LEU A 179 16.53 -5.42 1.05
CA LEU A 179 15.92 -6.45 1.91
C LEU A 179 15.13 -7.50 1.12
N GLN A 180 14.36 -7.09 0.13
CA GLN A 180 13.60 -8.00 -0.73
C GLN A 180 14.52 -8.97 -1.48
N ASN A 181 15.68 -8.49 -1.91
CA ASN A 181 16.70 -9.30 -2.56
C ASN A 181 17.58 -10.10 -1.58
N LYS A 182 17.32 -10.03 -0.27
CA LYS A 182 18.12 -10.61 0.81
C LYS A 182 19.58 -10.13 0.83
N ASP A 183 19.83 -8.97 0.24
CA ASP A 183 21.14 -8.32 0.25
C ASP A 183 21.28 -7.45 1.51
N TYR A 184 21.41 -8.11 2.64
CA TYR A 184 21.46 -7.46 3.95
C TYR A 184 22.72 -6.60 4.14
N GLU A 185 23.82 -6.94 3.46
CA GLU A 185 25.06 -6.16 3.51
C GLU A 185 24.88 -4.81 2.82
N ALA A 186 24.28 -4.79 1.63
CA ALA A 186 23.97 -3.56 0.93
C ALA A 186 22.94 -2.72 1.71
N ALA A 187 21.92 -3.34 2.31
CA ALA A 187 20.97 -2.64 3.18
C ALA A 187 21.64 -1.96 4.37
N GLN A 188 22.60 -2.63 5.02
CA GLN A 188 23.38 -2.06 6.12
C GLN A 188 24.30 -0.92 5.67
N LYS A 189 25.01 -1.10 4.56
CA LYS A 189 25.84 -0.03 3.96
C LYS A 189 25.01 1.20 3.61
N PHE A 190 23.82 0.98 3.05
CA PHE A 190 22.90 2.05 2.74
C PHE A 190 22.42 2.79 3.99
N SER A 191 21.97 2.07 5.03
CA SER A 191 21.51 2.70 6.28
C SER A 191 22.61 3.48 6.98
N ALA A 192 23.89 3.05 6.88
CA ALA A 192 25.02 3.74 7.45
C ALA A 192 25.25 5.17 6.90
N THR A 193 24.71 5.49 5.72
CA THR A 193 24.77 6.83 5.11
C THR A 193 23.79 7.83 5.72
N LEU A 194 22.84 7.36 6.53
CA LEU A 194 21.74 8.15 7.07
C LEU A 194 22.06 8.70 8.48
N SER A 195 21.29 9.69 8.90
CA SER A 195 21.39 10.27 10.24
C SER A 195 20.54 9.50 11.26
N PRO A 196 20.93 9.45 12.55
CA PRO A 196 20.06 8.94 13.61
C PRO A 196 18.79 9.81 13.75
N PRO A 197 17.65 9.23 14.22
CA PRO A 197 17.46 7.82 14.59
C PRO A 197 17.09 6.91 13.41
N LEU A 198 16.96 7.45 12.19
CA LEU A 198 16.56 6.68 10.99
C LEU A 198 17.59 5.58 10.69
N ARG A 199 18.88 5.92 10.69
CA ARG A 199 19.96 4.94 10.51
C ARG A 199 19.83 3.74 11.45
N GLU A 200 19.72 4.00 12.74
CA GLU A 200 19.63 2.97 13.79
C GLU A 200 18.36 2.12 13.62
N THR A 201 17.26 2.76 13.21
CA THR A 201 15.99 2.07 12.94
C THR A 201 16.11 1.10 11.75
N LEU A 202 16.65 1.55 10.61
CA LEU A 202 16.80 0.70 9.43
C LEU A 202 17.83 -0.40 9.64
N GLU A 203 18.91 -0.13 10.41
CA GLU A 203 19.87 -1.15 10.80
C GLU A 203 19.21 -2.25 11.64
N ALA A 204 18.43 -1.87 12.63
CA ALA A 204 17.74 -2.84 13.49
C ALA A 204 16.71 -3.67 12.70
N LEU A 205 15.93 -3.05 11.82
CA LEU A 205 15.01 -3.77 10.93
C LEU A 205 15.76 -4.72 10.00
N THR A 206 16.91 -4.31 9.43
CA THR A 206 17.74 -5.18 8.59
C THR A 206 18.19 -6.42 9.37
N ARG A 207 18.65 -6.25 10.62
CA ARG A 207 19.04 -7.35 11.51
C ARG A 207 17.88 -8.28 11.83
N LEU A 208 16.68 -7.73 12.06
CA LEU A 208 15.48 -8.51 12.30
C LEU A 208 15.18 -9.45 11.11
N PHE A 209 15.28 -8.93 9.90
CA PHE A 209 15.07 -9.72 8.67
C PHE A 209 16.18 -10.74 8.39
N LYS A 210 17.38 -10.46 8.86
CA LYS A 210 18.51 -11.40 8.81
C LYS A 210 18.40 -12.53 9.86
N GLY A 211 17.47 -12.41 10.82
CA GLY A 211 17.31 -13.38 11.91
C GLY A 211 18.11 -13.04 13.19
N GLU A 212 18.79 -11.90 13.22
CA GLU A 212 19.55 -11.40 14.38
C GLU A 212 18.61 -10.71 15.39
N GLN A 213 17.60 -11.45 15.87
CA GLN A 213 16.46 -10.89 16.61
C GLN A 213 16.88 -10.20 17.92
N GLU A 214 17.78 -10.80 18.70
CA GLU A 214 18.22 -10.24 19.98
C GLU A 214 18.89 -8.87 19.79
N THR A 215 19.81 -8.77 18.81
CA THR A 215 20.50 -7.51 18.50
C THR A 215 19.55 -6.46 17.97
N ALA A 216 18.61 -6.85 17.11
CA ALA A 216 17.56 -5.96 16.58
C ALA A 216 16.70 -5.38 17.71
N LEU A 217 16.24 -6.23 18.65
CA LEU A 217 15.43 -5.82 19.79
C LEU A 217 16.21 -4.91 20.74
N ARG A 218 17.48 -5.19 21.00
CA ARG A 218 18.33 -4.31 21.81
C ARG A 218 18.33 -2.89 21.24
N ILE A 219 18.48 -2.74 19.93
CA ILE A 219 18.47 -1.42 19.28
C ILE A 219 17.06 -0.80 19.34
N LEU A 220 16.03 -1.51 18.88
CA LEU A 220 14.66 -0.96 18.79
C LEU A 220 14.06 -0.65 20.16
N HIS A 221 14.19 -1.58 21.11
CA HIS A 221 13.54 -1.44 22.41
C HIS A 221 14.39 -0.62 23.39
N TYR A 222 15.65 -0.99 23.62
CA TYR A 222 16.45 -0.31 24.63
C TYR A 222 17.09 0.99 24.15
N ASP A 223 17.65 1.01 22.93
CA ASP A 223 18.38 2.19 22.46
C ASP A 223 17.50 3.25 21.83
N LEU A 224 16.36 2.88 21.22
CA LEU A 224 15.46 3.82 20.56
C LEU A 224 14.18 4.08 21.37
N PHE A 225 13.40 3.05 21.70
CA PHE A 225 12.12 3.22 22.38
C PHE A 225 12.29 3.68 23.83
N THR A 226 13.01 2.93 24.67
CA THR A 226 13.16 3.22 26.11
C THR A 226 13.86 4.57 26.36
N LYS A 227 14.79 4.95 25.49
CA LYS A 227 15.47 6.26 25.57
C LYS A 227 14.68 7.40 24.92
N GLY A 228 13.48 7.13 24.41
CA GLY A 228 12.60 8.15 23.82
C GLY A 228 13.13 8.78 22.54
N LYS A 229 13.97 8.08 21.78
CA LYS A 229 14.57 8.61 20.54
C LYS A 229 13.62 8.57 19.35
N LEU A 230 12.52 7.78 19.42
CA LEU A 230 11.51 7.70 18.36
C LEU A 230 10.23 8.42 18.78
N SER A 231 9.69 9.20 17.87
CA SER A 231 8.36 9.79 18.01
C SER A 231 7.26 8.72 17.92
N PRO A 232 6.01 8.99 18.37
CA PRO A 232 4.89 8.07 18.20
C PRO A 232 4.68 7.64 16.74
N ALA A 233 4.75 8.56 15.78
CA ALA A 233 4.62 8.26 14.35
C ALA A 233 5.73 7.33 13.85
N GLN A 234 6.98 7.53 14.30
CA GLN A 234 8.10 6.65 13.94
C GLN A 234 7.94 5.25 14.50
N LEU A 235 7.45 5.11 15.73
CA LEU A 235 7.13 3.81 16.33
C LEU A 235 6.01 3.10 15.59
N LEU A 236 4.95 3.81 15.21
CA LEU A 236 3.87 3.24 14.41
C LEU A 236 4.35 2.76 13.05
N TRP A 237 5.22 3.52 12.39
CA TRP A 237 5.81 3.08 11.13
C TRP A 237 6.66 1.81 11.30
N VAL A 238 7.47 1.72 12.34
CA VAL A 238 8.25 0.51 12.67
C VAL A 238 7.32 -0.70 12.87
N CYS A 239 6.23 -0.53 13.61
CA CYS A 239 5.23 -1.58 13.81
C CYS A 239 4.54 -1.97 12.49
N ALA A 240 4.11 -0.98 11.70
CA ALA A 240 3.46 -1.18 10.41
C ALA A 240 4.35 -1.92 9.42
N TYR A 241 5.62 -1.54 9.34
CA TYR A 241 6.61 -2.22 8.51
C TYR A 241 6.77 -3.70 8.89
N GLN A 242 6.87 -4.01 10.18
CA GLN A 242 6.96 -5.38 10.66
C GLN A 242 5.67 -6.17 10.43
N VAL A 243 4.50 -5.53 10.57
CA VAL A 243 3.19 -6.15 10.26
C VAL A 243 3.13 -6.64 8.82
N VAL A 244 3.64 -5.84 7.88
CA VAL A 244 3.60 -6.17 6.44
C VAL A 244 4.68 -7.19 6.06
N TYR A 245 5.90 -7.01 6.52
CA TYR A 245 7.04 -7.71 5.93
C TYR A 245 7.74 -8.70 6.86
N ALA A 246 7.69 -8.54 8.18
CA ALA A 246 8.39 -9.44 9.07
C ALA A 246 7.69 -10.81 9.18
N PRO A 247 8.42 -11.92 9.14
CA PRO A 247 7.83 -13.26 9.30
C PRO A 247 7.22 -13.45 10.70
N THR A 248 7.83 -12.86 11.72
CA THR A 248 7.38 -12.87 13.12
C THR A 248 7.43 -11.47 13.72
N LEU A 249 6.57 -11.21 14.71
CA LEU A 249 6.60 -9.96 15.48
C LEU A 249 7.18 -10.21 16.87
N PRO A 250 8.07 -9.35 17.37
CA PRO A 250 8.48 -9.40 18.76
C PRO A 250 7.31 -8.98 19.67
N PRO A 251 7.16 -9.57 20.87
CA PRO A 251 6.11 -9.19 21.83
C PRO A 251 6.12 -7.72 22.21
N GLU A 252 7.28 -7.08 22.19
CA GLU A 252 7.49 -5.65 22.48
C GLU A 252 6.78 -4.74 21.48
N ALA A 253 6.48 -5.22 20.26
CA ALA A 253 5.73 -4.47 19.25
C ALA A 253 4.34 -4.05 19.76
N LEU A 254 3.72 -4.84 20.64
CA LEU A 254 2.44 -4.46 21.28
C LEU A 254 2.63 -3.24 22.20
N GLN A 255 3.71 -3.20 22.96
CA GLN A 255 4.03 -2.07 23.84
C GLN A 255 4.30 -0.79 23.02
N TRP A 256 5.05 -0.90 21.94
CA TRP A 256 5.37 0.23 21.06
C TRP A 256 4.13 0.81 20.40
N SER A 257 3.29 -0.04 19.81
CA SER A 257 2.04 0.40 19.17
C SER A 257 1.03 0.94 20.18
N THR A 258 0.93 0.34 21.38
CA THR A 258 0.07 0.85 22.46
C THR A 258 0.53 2.25 22.92
N TYR A 259 1.84 2.43 23.11
CA TYR A 259 2.38 3.75 23.48
C TYR A 259 2.08 4.79 22.41
N ALA A 260 2.32 4.45 21.16
CA ALA A 260 2.17 5.36 20.04
C ALA A 260 0.71 5.84 19.87
N VAL A 261 -0.28 4.93 19.86
CA VAL A 261 -1.70 5.31 19.71
C VAL A 261 -2.27 6.05 20.92
N ARG A 262 -1.69 5.87 22.12
CA ARG A 262 -2.05 6.67 23.29
C ARG A 262 -1.52 8.10 23.24
N LYS A 263 -0.38 8.30 22.57
CA LYS A 263 0.24 9.62 22.45
C LYS A 263 -0.27 10.42 21.26
N ASP A 264 -0.60 9.71 20.19
CA ASP A 264 -1.09 10.31 18.94
C ASP A 264 -2.19 9.40 18.35
N PRO A 265 -3.44 9.53 18.86
CA PRO A 265 -4.56 8.69 18.44
C PRO A 265 -5.08 9.14 17.07
N PHE A 266 -5.07 8.21 16.10
CA PHE A 266 -5.68 8.39 14.78
C PHE A 266 -5.99 7.03 14.12
N GLY A 267 -6.89 7.01 13.14
CA GLY A 267 -7.46 5.79 12.59
C GLY A 267 -6.44 4.78 12.07
N ALA A 268 -5.45 5.23 11.28
CA ALA A 268 -4.38 4.36 10.77
C ALA A 268 -3.48 3.81 11.91
N GLY A 269 -3.27 4.59 12.97
CA GLY A 269 -2.54 4.14 14.15
C GLY A 269 -3.28 3.01 14.87
N PHE A 270 -4.58 3.15 15.07
CA PHE A 270 -5.41 2.09 15.67
C PHE A 270 -5.48 0.85 14.79
N LEU A 271 -5.54 0.99 13.46
CA LEU A 271 -5.49 -0.14 12.53
C LEU A 271 -4.14 -0.88 12.63
N THR A 272 -3.03 -0.14 12.74
CA THR A 272 -1.69 -0.71 12.98
C THR A 272 -1.66 -1.48 14.29
N HIS A 273 -2.14 -0.89 15.37
CA HIS A 273 -2.18 -1.53 16.68
C HIS A 273 -3.03 -2.80 16.67
N ALA A 274 -4.19 -2.76 16.02
CA ALA A 274 -5.04 -3.93 15.84
C ALA A 274 -4.33 -5.06 15.08
N ALA A 275 -3.59 -4.74 14.02
CA ALA A 275 -2.83 -5.72 13.24
C ALA A 275 -1.67 -6.33 14.05
N VAL A 276 -0.96 -5.52 14.86
CA VAL A 276 0.05 -6.01 15.81
C VAL A 276 -0.58 -6.97 16.84
N ALA A 277 -1.69 -6.56 17.46
CA ALA A 277 -2.39 -7.37 18.43
C ALA A 277 -2.91 -8.70 17.83
N TYR A 278 -3.45 -8.66 16.60
CA TYR A 278 -3.87 -9.86 15.88
C TYR A 278 -2.71 -10.82 15.66
N ARG A 279 -1.57 -10.36 15.15
CA ARG A 279 -0.38 -11.20 14.92
C ARG A 279 0.21 -11.79 16.21
N LEU A 280 0.02 -11.13 17.33
CA LEU A 280 0.44 -11.61 18.65
C LEU A 280 -0.69 -12.41 19.36
N THR A 281 -1.70 -12.84 18.63
CA THR A 281 -2.86 -13.61 19.13
C THR A 281 -3.66 -12.93 20.24
N ARG A 282 -3.54 -11.62 20.36
CA ARG A 282 -4.26 -10.76 21.31
C ARG A 282 -5.58 -10.26 20.70
N TYR A 283 -6.45 -11.18 20.30
CA TYR A 283 -7.67 -10.87 19.54
C TYR A 283 -8.65 -9.92 20.22
N PRO A 284 -8.88 -9.95 21.56
CA PRO A 284 -9.71 -8.94 22.23
C PRO A 284 -9.13 -7.53 22.14
N ASP A 285 -7.80 -7.40 22.25
CA ASP A 285 -7.10 -6.12 22.09
C ASP A 285 -7.23 -5.61 20.64
N ALA A 286 -7.05 -6.52 19.67
CA ALA A 286 -7.26 -6.22 18.25
C ALA A 286 -8.69 -5.75 17.97
N GLN A 287 -9.71 -6.40 18.54
CA GLN A 287 -11.11 -6.02 18.38
C GLN A 287 -11.38 -4.63 18.96
N THR A 288 -10.79 -4.33 20.11
CA THR A 288 -10.93 -3.01 20.75
C THR A 288 -10.30 -1.91 19.89
N ALA A 289 -9.11 -2.13 19.38
CA ALA A 289 -8.41 -1.18 18.50
C ALA A 289 -9.16 -0.98 17.16
N LEU A 290 -9.77 -2.03 16.60
CA LEU A 290 -10.59 -1.90 15.39
C LEU A 290 -11.82 -1.02 15.58
N LYS A 291 -12.46 -1.04 16.76
CA LYS A 291 -13.58 -0.12 17.07
C LYS A 291 -13.13 1.34 17.05
N GLU A 292 -11.95 1.63 17.54
CA GLU A 292 -11.39 2.99 17.47
C GLU A 292 -11.05 3.37 16.02
N ALA A 293 -10.40 2.48 15.25
CA ALA A 293 -10.09 2.71 13.84
C ALA A 293 -11.33 3.03 12.99
N GLN A 294 -12.48 2.37 13.26
CA GLN A 294 -13.75 2.57 12.56
C GLN A 294 -14.33 3.98 12.70
N LYS A 295 -13.91 4.74 13.69
CA LYS A 295 -14.39 6.12 13.87
C LYS A 295 -13.89 7.06 12.77
N GLU A 296 -12.74 6.73 12.15
CA GLU A 296 -12.08 7.57 11.16
C GLU A 296 -11.90 6.88 9.79
N ILE A 297 -11.81 5.56 9.78
CA ILE A 297 -11.63 4.76 8.57
C ILE A 297 -13.00 4.25 8.10
N PRO A 298 -13.39 4.51 6.86
CA PRO A 298 -14.67 4.03 6.34
C PRO A 298 -14.79 2.50 6.43
N PRO A 299 -15.99 1.95 6.70
CA PRO A 299 -16.20 0.50 6.79
C PRO A 299 -15.98 -0.23 5.44
N THR A 300 -15.93 0.51 4.34
CA THR A 300 -15.59 0.00 3.00
C THR A 300 -14.08 -0.10 2.77
N ASP A 301 -13.25 0.38 3.70
CA ASP A 301 -11.80 0.26 3.60
C ASP A 301 -11.37 -1.21 3.59
N PRO A 302 -10.55 -1.62 2.60
CA PRO A 302 -10.18 -3.03 2.43
C PRO A 302 -9.36 -3.59 3.59
N ALA A 303 -8.40 -2.83 4.10
CA ALA A 303 -7.54 -3.28 5.18
C ALA A 303 -8.36 -3.41 6.50
N LEU A 304 -9.20 -2.40 6.79
CA LEU A 304 -10.07 -2.44 7.95
C LEU A 304 -11.03 -3.63 7.89
N SER A 305 -11.76 -3.80 6.79
CA SER A 305 -12.77 -4.86 6.63
C SER A 305 -12.14 -6.26 6.65
N THR A 306 -10.98 -6.43 6.04
CA THR A 306 -10.23 -7.70 6.07
C THR A 306 -9.77 -8.04 7.48
N LEU A 307 -9.17 -7.09 8.21
CA LEU A 307 -8.71 -7.36 9.57
C LEU A 307 -9.87 -7.62 10.54
N GLN A 308 -11.01 -6.95 10.36
CA GLN A 308 -12.24 -7.23 11.11
C GLN A 308 -12.73 -8.66 10.92
N TYR A 309 -12.73 -9.14 9.68
CA TYR A 309 -13.07 -10.52 9.37
C TYR A 309 -12.11 -11.49 10.08
N LEU A 310 -10.80 -11.31 9.93
CA LEU A 310 -9.77 -12.17 10.52
C LEU A 310 -9.86 -12.23 12.05
N VAL A 311 -10.04 -11.08 12.71
CA VAL A 311 -10.21 -11.01 14.17
C VAL A 311 -11.49 -11.69 14.62
N SER A 312 -12.60 -11.46 13.91
CA SER A 312 -13.90 -12.08 14.23
C SER A 312 -13.88 -13.60 14.06
N ASP A 313 -13.20 -14.08 13.01
CA ASP A 313 -13.01 -15.49 12.76
C ASP A 313 -12.17 -16.16 13.85
N ALA A 314 -11.03 -15.57 14.19
CA ALA A 314 -10.15 -16.05 15.26
C ALA A 314 -10.82 -16.07 16.65
N LEU A 315 -11.75 -15.15 16.92
CA LEU A 315 -12.54 -15.14 18.16
C LEU A 315 -13.63 -16.23 18.19
N ARG A 316 -14.13 -16.65 17.02
CA ARG A 316 -15.12 -17.74 16.94
C ARG A 316 -14.51 -19.15 17.07
N GLN A 317 -13.22 -19.29 16.76
CA GLN A 317 -12.50 -20.55 16.81
C GLN A 317 -11.94 -20.89 18.22
N LYS A 318 -12.04 -19.98 19.18
CA LYS A 318 -11.70 -20.18 20.59
C LYS A 318 -12.92 -20.48 21.45
#